data_4f419413d8c65c99569c1f3cd18f6e08
#
_entry.id   4f419413d8c65c99569c1f3cd18f6e08
#
_cell.length_a   1.000
_cell.length_b   1.000
_cell.length_c   1.000
_cell.angle_alpha   90.00
_cell.angle_beta   90.00
_cell.angle_gamma   90.00
#
_symmetry.space_group_name_H-M   'P 1'
#
loop_
_entity.id
_entity.type
_entity.pdbx_description
1 polymer ?
#
loop_
_entity_poly.entity_id
_entity_poly.type
_entity_poly.pdbx_seq_one_letter_code
_entity_poly.pdbx_strand_id
1 'polypeptide(L)'
;MQSLAILIRQETSGRSGMNGKILSEYEARHPKSKSLAGRAEGLFPSGVTHDARAFFPFRIYVDHAQGARKWDVDGNMYIDYIGGHGSLLLGHRHPEVMEAASSAAGKGTHFGSSHLYELEWAEQVIDLVPCAQKVRFTSSGTEATMMALRLARAYTGRDRVIKFADHFHGWHDIVVGRQSNQEATPTSIGVPDSFYDSLTVLP
;
A
#
# COMPACT_ATOMS: atom_id res chain seq x y z
N MET A 1 15.31 -14.50 6.80
CA MET A 1 13.90 -14.27 6.40
C MET A 1 13.34 -15.55 5.79
N GLN A 2 12.68 -16.39 6.57
CA GLN A 2 11.74 -17.33 5.98
C GLN A 2 10.46 -16.51 5.74
N SER A 3 10.26 -16.18 4.47
CA SER A 3 9.14 -15.38 4.00
C SER A 3 7.80 -16.00 4.44
N LEU A 4 6.82 -15.17 4.74
CA LEU A 4 5.41 -15.56 4.93
C LEU A 4 4.93 -16.52 3.82
N ALA A 5 5.49 -16.42 2.62
CA ALA A 5 5.29 -17.32 1.49
C ALA A 5 5.79 -18.77 1.76
N ILE A 6 6.82 -18.97 2.59
CA ILE A 6 7.31 -20.31 2.98
C ILE A 6 6.37 -20.91 4.02
N LEU A 7 5.88 -20.13 4.95
CA LEU A 7 4.87 -20.58 5.93
C LEU A 7 3.56 -20.99 5.25
N ILE A 8 3.10 -20.24 4.27
CA ILE A 8 1.90 -20.58 3.47
C ILE A 8 2.12 -21.88 2.68
N ARG A 9 3.34 -22.15 2.16
CA ARG A 9 3.65 -23.40 1.46
C ARG A 9 3.68 -24.63 2.39
N GLN A 10 4.06 -24.49 3.65
CA GLN A 10 4.13 -25.63 4.58
C GLN A 10 2.75 -26.05 5.12
N GLU A 11 1.78 -25.15 5.23
CA GLU A 11 0.42 -25.51 5.68
C GLU A 11 -0.43 -26.22 4.61
N THR A 12 -0.04 -26.22 3.36
CA THR A 12 -0.83 -26.80 2.26
C THR A 12 -0.61 -28.29 2.03
N SER A 13 0.35 -28.92 2.67
CA SER A 13 0.66 -30.35 2.47
C SER A 13 -0.36 -31.33 3.08
N GLY A 14 -1.33 -30.87 3.86
CA GLY A 14 -2.30 -31.71 4.58
C GLY A 14 -3.77 -31.60 4.14
N ARG A 15 -4.13 -30.79 3.14
CA ARG A 15 -5.54 -30.56 2.72
C ARG A 15 -5.80 -31.01 1.28
N SER A 16 -5.75 -32.31 1.03
CA SER A 16 -5.63 -32.86 -0.33
C SER A 16 -6.92 -33.34 -0.99
N GLY A 17 -8.04 -32.72 -0.85
CA GLY A 17 -9.24 -33.15 -1.58
C GLY A 17 -10.00 -32.00 -2.25
N MET A 18 -10.62 -31.16 -1.44
CA MET A 18 -11.44 -30.03 -1.94
C MET A 18 -10.58 -28.86 -2.45
N ASN A 19 -9.43 -28.60 -1.85
CA ASN A 19 -8.52 -27.54 -2.28
C ASN A 19 -7.87 -27.82 -3.64
N GLY A 20 -7.62 -29.08 -4.00
CA GLY A 20 -7.01 -29.46 -5.28
C GLY A 20 -7.86 -29.05 -6.48
N LYS A 21 -9.19 -29.23 -6.40
CA LYS A 21 -10.12 -28.86 -7.47
C LYS A 21 -10.17 -27.33 -7.64
N ILE A 22 -10.28 -26.57 -6.55
CA ILE A 22 -10.32 -25.10 -6.58
C ILE A 22 -9.04 -24.55 -7.19
N LEU A 23 -7.86 -25.07 -6.79
CA LEU A 23 -6.58 -24.66 -7.34
C LEU A 23 -6.46 -24.95 -8.83
N SER A 24 -6.86 -26.15 -9.25
CA SER A 24 -6.81 -26.52 -10.68
C SER A 24 -7.75 -25.68 -11.54
N GLU A 25 -8.95 -25.37 -11.04
CA GLU A 25 -9.87 -24.45 -11.71
C GLU A 25 -9.33 -23.03 -11.77
N TYR A 26 -8.72 -22.55 -10.68
CA TYR A 26 -8.07 -21.24 -10.65
C TYR A 26 -6.94 -21.15 -11.68
N GLU A 27 -6.04 -22.13 -11.71
CA GLU A 27 -4.95 -22.17 -12.70
C GLU A 27 -5.45 -22.26 -14.15
N ALA A 28 -6.48 -23.06 -14.38
CA ALA A 28 -7.07 -23.21 -15.71
C ALA A 28 -7.73 -21.91 -16.22
N ARG A 29 -8.29 -21.11 -15.32
CA ARG A 29 -8.91 -19.82 -15.66
C ARG A 29 -7.91 -18.67 -15.82
N HIS A 30 -6.68 -18.81 -15.34
CA HIS A 30 -5.70 -17.71 -15.29
C HIS A 30 -4.33 -18.10 -15.90
N PRO A 31 -4.28 -18.67 -17.11
CA PRO A 31 -3.02 -19.15 -17.71
C PRO A 31 -2.02 -18.02 -17.99
N LYS A 32 -2.49 -16.85 -18.44
CA LYS A 32 -1.63 -15.68 -18.68
C LYS A 32 -1.09 -15.10 -17.37
N SER A 33 -1.96 -14.96 -16.37
CA SER A 33 -1.55 -14.50 -15.04
C SER A 33 -0.53 -15.44 -14.41
N LYS A 34 -0.68 -16.76 -14.58
CA LYS A 34 0.30 -17.76 -14.14
C LYS A 34 1.67 -17.56 -14.81
N SER A 35 1.67 -17.34 -16.13
CA SER A 35 2.91 -17.07 -16.87
C SER A 35 3.59 -15.78 -16.41
N LEU A 36 2.83 -14.72 -16.19
CA LEU A 36 3.36 -13.44 -15.69
C LEU A 36 3.90 -13.57 -14.26
N ALA A 37 3.25 -14.35 -13.40
CA ALA A 37 3.73 -14.62 -12.05
C ALA A 37 5.08 -15.35 -12.06
N GLY A 38 5.25 -16.37 -12.90
CA GLY A 38 6.54 -17.04 -13.08
C GLY A 38 7.65 -16.09 -13.56
N ARG A 39 7.32 -15.16 -14.48
CA ARG A 39 8.26 -14.12 -14.90
C ARG A 39 8.61 -13.17 -13.74
N ALA A 40 7.65 -12.81 -12.90
CA ALA A 40 7.86 -11.90 -11.78
C ALA A 40 8.77 -12.48 -10.68
N GLU A 41 8.80 -13.80 -10.50
CA GLU A 41 9.71 -14.46 -9.55
C GLU A 41 11.19 -14.16 -9.83
N GLY A 42 11.55 -13.96 -11.10
CA GLY A 42 12.92 -13.58 -11.49
C GLY A 42 13.21 -12.08 -11.42
N LEU A 43 12.20 -11.25 -11.17
CA LEU A 43 12.32 -9.79 -11.21
C LEU A 43 12.15 -9.13 -9.85
N PHE A 44 11.33 -9.69 -8.98
CA PHE A 44 10.95 -9.07 -7.71
C PHE A 44 11.17 -10.03 -6.53
N PRO A 45 11.57 -9.53 -5.36
CA PRO A 45 11.56 -10.33 -4.14
C PRO A 45 10.18 -10.94 -3.92
N SER A 46 10.11 -12.26 -3.70
CA SER A 46 8.85 -13.02 -3.56
C SER A 46 7.89 -12.89 -4.76
N GLY A 47 8.38 -12.48 -5.94
CA GLY A 47 7.59 -12.31 -7.16
C GLY A 47 6.57 -11.15 -7.12
N VAL A 48 6.65 -10.25 -6.14
CA VAL A 48 5.70 -9.14 -5.97
C VAL A 48 6.40 -7.82 -5.64
N THR A 49 5.80 -6.72 -6.04
CA THR A 49 6.30 -5.37 -5.72
C THR A 49 5.85 -4.87 -4.35
N HIS A 50 4.94 -5.58 -3.67
CA HIS A 50 4.44 -5.25 -2.35
C HIS A 50 3.92 -6.52 -1.68
N ASP A 51 4.30 -6.77 -0.43
CA ASP A 51 3.99 -8.01 0.31
C ASP A 51 2.49 -8.31 0.41
N ALA A 52 1.65 -7.29 0.55
CA ALA A 52 0.19 -7.44 0.53
C ALA A 52 -0.36 -8.00 -0.80
N ARG A 53 0.46 -8.10 -1.85
CA ARG A 53 0.11 -8.73 -3.13
C ARG A 53 0.58 -10.18 -3.23
N ALA A 54 1.31 -10.71 -2.25
CA ALA A 54 1.66 -12.11 -2.21
C ALA A 54 0.40 -12.97 -2.00
N PHE A 55 0.13 -13.91 -2.91
CA PHE A 55 -1.06 -14.76 -2.90
C PHE A 55 -0.74 -16.13 -3.47
N PHE A 56 -1.34 -17.17 -2.91
CA PHE A 56 -1.17 -18.54 -3.38
C PHE A 56 -2.37 -18.99 -4.23
N PRO A 57 -2.16 -19.69 -5.35
CA PRO A 57 -0.88 -20.13 -5.92
C PRO A 57 -0.10 -19.02 -6.63
N PHE A 58 -0.77 -18.01 -7.16
CA PHE A 58 -0.24 -16.78 -7.76
C PHE A 58 -1.33 -15.73 -7.83
N ARG A 59 -0.96 -14.46 -7.99
CA ARG A 59 -1.91 -13.38 -8.20
C ARG A 59 -2.37 -13.27 -9.64
N ILE A 60 -3.61 -12.82 -9.82
CA ILE A 60 -4.08 -12.35 -11.12
C ILE A 60 -3.37 -11.04 -11.49
N TYR A 61 -3.14 -10.84 -12.77
CA TYR A 61 -2.61 -9.60 -13.33
C TYR A 61 -3.76 -8.83 -13.99
N VAL A 62 -4.02 -7.64 -13.47
CA VAL A 62 -5.11 -6.78 -13.97
C VAL A 62 -4.65 -6.08 -15.25
N ASP A 63 -5.49 -6.12 -16.28
CA ASP A 63 -5.28 -5.42 -17.54
C ASP A 63 -5.90 -4.01 -17.50
N HIS A 64 -7.17 -3.91 -17.15
CA HIS A 64 -7.87 -2.63 -17.06
C HIS A 64 -8.97 -2.66 -15.99
N ALA A 65 -9.48 -1.45 -15.66
CA ALA A 65 -10.59 -1.31 -14.71
C ALA A 65 -11.46 -0.10 -15.08
N GLN A 66 -12.75 -0.14 -14.70
CA GLN A 66 -13.71 0.95 -14.90
C GLN A 66 -14.79 0.91 -13.82
N GLY A 67 -15.09 2.03 -13.19
CA GLY A 67 -16.04 2.11 -12.10
C GLY A 67 -15.65 1.15 -10.97
N ALA A 68 -16.54 0.26 -10.60
CA ALA A 68 -16.32 -0.77 -9.58
C ALA A 68 -15.82 -2.12 -10.15
N ARG A 69 -15.43 -2.19 -11.42
CA ARG A 69 -15.04 -3.43 -12.07
C ARG A 69 -13.59 -3.38 -12.55
N LYS A 70 -12.94 -4.54 -12.51
CA LYS A 70 -11.62 -4.76 -13.08
C LYS A 70 -11.56 -6.06 -13.86
N TRP A 71 -10.76 -6.10 -14.91
CA TRP A 71 -10.54 -7.27 -15.76
C TRP A 71 -9.08 -7.68 -15.69
N ASP A 72 -8.85 -8.97 -15.59
CA ASP A 72 -7.50 -9.50 -15.66
C ASP A 72 -7.04 -9.70 -17.10
N VAL A 73 -5.77 -10.02 -17.28
CA VAL A 73 -5.15 -10.30 -18.58
C VAL A 73 -5.71 -11.57 -19.26
N ASP A 74 -6.42 -12.40 -18.52
CA ASP A 74 -7.10 -13.60 -18.99
C ASP A 74 -8.53 -13.31 -19.43
N GLY A 75 -9.05 -12.08 -19.20
CA GLY A 75 -10.38 -11.61 -19.60
C GLY A 75 -11.47 -11.85 -18.55
N ASN A 76 -11.12 -12.32 -17.36
CA ASN A 76 -12.09 -12.47 -16.28
C ASN A 76 -12.42 -11.13 -15.63
N MET A 77 -13.70 -10.89 -15.33
CA MET A 77 -14.21 -9.69 -14.69
C MET A 77 -14.42 -9.92 -13.19
N TYR A 78 -14.03 -8.92 -12.39
CA TYR A 78 -14.16 -8.90 -10.94
C TYR A 78 -14.81 -7.62 -10.46
N ILE A 79 -15.56 -7.70 -9.37
CA ILE A 79 -15.94 -6.51 -8.60
C ILE A 79 -14.76 -6.13 -7.69
N ASP A 80 -14.34 -4.89 -7.75
CA ASP A 80 -13.21 -4.39 -6.99
C ASP A 80 -13.64 -3.82 -5.63
N TYR A 81 -13.54 -4.65 -4.59
CA TYR A 81 -13.78 -4.23 -3.20
C TYR A 81 -12.56 -3.58 -2.53
N ILE A 82 -11.41 -3.51 -3.21
CA ILE A 82 -10.20 -2.88 -2.66
C ILE A 82 -10.15 -1.38 -3.01
N GLY A 83 -10.63 -1.01 -4.20
CA GLY A 83 -10.74 0.39 -4.62
C GLY A 83 -9.46 1.20 -4.44
N GLY A 84 -8.30 0.64 -4.84
CA GLY A 84 -7.00 1.31 -4.64
C GLY A 84 -6.65 1.55 -3.17
N HIS A 85 -6.91 0.57 -2.30
CA HIS A 85 -6.81 0.69 -0.83
C HIS A 85 -7.70 1.79 -0.25
N GLY A 86 -8.91 1.97 -0.82
CA GLY A 86 -9.89 2.94 -0.37
C GLY A 86 -9.74 4.35 -0.98
N SER A 87 -8.75 4.59 -1.82
CA SER A 87 -8.51 5.91 -2.42
C SER A 87 -9.42 6.23 -3.62
N LEU A 88 -10.00 5.22 -4.26
CA LEU A 88 -10.82 5.38 -5.48
C LEU A 88 -12.30 5.58 -5.15
N LEU A 89 -12.65 6.66 -4.44
CA LEU A 89 -14.03 6.97 -4.04
C LEU A 89 -14.98 7.10 -5.23
N LEU A 90 -14.50 7.59 -6.37
CA LEU A 90 -15.28 7.73 -7.61
C LEU A 90 -15.17 6.50 -8.52
N GLY A 91 -14.47 5.46 -8.08
CA GLY A 91 -14.18 4.28 -8.89
C GLY A 91 -13.06 4.50 -9.91
N HIS A 92 -12.76 3.44 -10.66
CA HIS A 92 -11.73 3.48 -11.69
C HIS A 92 -12.14 4.32 -12.90
N ARG A 93 -11.21 5.10 -13.44
CA ARG A 93 -11.38 5.87 -14.68
C ARG A 93 -12.61 6.79 -14.69
N HIS A 94 -12.86 7.50 -13.59
CA HIS A 94 -13.90 8.52 -13.59
C HIS A 94 -13.66 9.53 -14.74
N PRO A 95 -14.66 9.79 -15.62
CA PRO A 95 -14.41 10.54 -16.86
C PRO A 95 -13.81 11.92 -16.64
N GLU A 96 -14.38 12.71 -15.74
CA GLU A 96 -13.91 14.08 -15.45
C GLU A 96 -12.49 14.08 -14.86
N VAL A 97 -12.18 13.11 -13.97
CA VAL A 97 -10.82 12.99 -13.42
C VAL A 97 -9.81 12.62 -14.49
N MET A 98 -10.17 11.72 -15.40
CA MET A 98 -9.30 11.32 -16.53
C MET A 98 -9.07 12.47 -17.50
N GLU A 99 -10.10 13.25 -17.79
CA GLU A 99 -10.00 14.43 -18.67
C GLU A 99 -9.09 15.48 -18.05
N ALA A 100 -9.31 15.84 -16.78
CA ALA A 100 -8.48 16.80 -16.06
C ALA A 100 -7.01 16.36 -16.00
N ALA A 101 -6.75 15.10 -15.67
CA ALA A 101 -5.41 14.54 -15.60
C ALA A 101 -4.70 14.56 -16.96
N SER A 102 -5.41 14.18 -18.05
CA SER A 102 -4.86 14.17 -19.40
C SER A 102 -4.56 15.59 -19.89
N SER A 103 -5.44 16.55 -19.61
CA SER A 103 -5.23 17.95 -19.93
C SER A 103 -4.04 18.54 -19.20
N ALA A 104 -3.90 18.24 -17.90
CA ALA A 104 -2.76 18.69 -17.10
C ALA A 104 -1.44 18.07 -17.59
N ALA A 105 -1.43 16.76 -17.85
CA ALA A 105 -0.25 16.04 -18.35
C ALA A 105 0.22 16.57 -19.72
N GLY A 106 -0.71 17.03 -20.55
CA GLY A 106 -0.38 17.67 -21.84
C GLY A 106 0.44 18.96 -21.73
N LYS A 107 0.47 19.59 -20.56
CA LYS A 107 1.30 20.78 -20.27
C LYS A 107 2.68 20.44 -19.71
N GLY A 108 2.91 19.20 -19.32
CA GLY A 108 4.13 18.68 -18.68
C GLY A 108 3.84 17.89 -17.42
N THR A 109 4.76 17.03 -17.04
CA THR A 109 4.57 16.06 -15.93
C THR A 109 5.39 16.38 -14.68
N HIS A 110 6.48 17.15 -14.83
CA HIS A 110 7.34 17.55 -13.70
C HIS A 110 8.12 18.82 -14.08
N PHE A 111 7.78 19.93 -13.46
CA PHE A 111 8.37 21.22 -13.84
C PHE A 111 9.64 21.57 -13.05
N GLY A 112 9.90 20.92 -11.92
CA GLY A 112 11.01 21.28 -11.01
C GLY A 112 10.86 22.69 -10.40
N SER A 113 9.66 23.27 -10.47
CA SER A 113 9.32 24.62 -10.03
C SER A 113 7.89 24.62 -9.48
N SER A 114 7.51 25.70 -8.78
CA SER A 114 6.14 25.87 -8.30
C SER A 114 5.14 25.95 -9.48
N HIS A 115 3.96 25.41 -9.26
CA HIS A 115 2.91 25.31 -10.26
C HIS A 115 1.53 25.70 -9.69
N LEU A 116 0.66 26.22 -10.52
CA LEU A 116 -0.66 26.68 -10.10
C LEU A 116 -1.48 25.56 -9.42
N TYR A 117 -1.42 24.33 -9.91
CA TYR A 117 -2.18 23.22 -9.34
C TYR A 117 -1.78 22.86 -7.90
N GLU A 118 -0.56 23.14 -7.46
CA GLU A 118 -0.22 22.94 -6.05
C GLU A 118 -0.92 23.93 -5.12
N LEU A 119 -1.14 25.17 -5.60
CA LEU A 119 -1.90 26.19 -4.86
C LEU A 119 -3.37 25.83 -4.81
N GLU A 120 -3.99 25.55 -5.94
CA GLU A 120 -5.40 25.16 -6.04
C GLU A 120 -5.70 23.91 -5.18
N TRP A 121 -4.80 22.91 -5.19
CA TRP A 121 -4.94 21.75 -4.34
C TRP A 121 -4.81 22.09 -2.84
N ALA A 122 -3.85 22.92 -2.46
CA ALA A 122 -3.67 23.35 -1.08
C ALA A 122 -4.90 24.12 -0.58
N GLU A 123 -5.47 25.02 -1.39
CA GLU A 123 -6.70 25.77 -1.09
C GLU A 123 -7.87 24.82 -0.85
N GLN A 124 -8.07 23.81 -1.71
CA GLN A 124 -9.13 22.79 -1.52
C GLN A 124 -8.93 21.98 -0.24
N VAL A 125 -7.70 21.59 0.11
CA VAL A 125 -7.44 20.87 1.35
C VAL A 125 -7.72 21.74 2.57
N ILE A 126 -7.34 23.02 2.55
CA ILE A 126 -7.60 23.96 3.65
C ILE A 126 -9.12 24.21 3.83
N ASP A 127 -9.86 24.30 2.73
CA ASP A 127 -11.32 24.48 2.77
C ASP A 127 -12.03 23.23 3.34
N LEU A 128 -11.58 22.04 2.96
CA LEU A 128 -12.20 20.77 3.39
C LEU A 128 -11.82 20.33 4.80
N VAL A 129 -10.67 20.76 5.32
CA VAL A 129 -10.13 20.30 6.61
C VAL A 129 -10.07 21.45 7.60
N PRO A 130 -11.05 21.58 8.53
CA PRO A 130 -11.22 22.77 9.39
C PRO A 130 -10.00 23.15 10.25
N CYS A 131 -9.14 22.21 10.57
CA CYS A 131 -7.91 22.46 11.35
C CYS A 131 -6.68 22.76 10.47
N ALA A 132 -6.78 22.67 9.15
CA ALA A 132 -5.68 22.94 8.24
C ALA A 132 -5.53 24.45 8.00
N GLN A 133 -4.44 25.04 8.44
CA GLN A 133 -4.09 26.44 8.16
C GLN A 133 -3.03 26.54 7.05
N LYS A 134 -2.15 25.56 6.98
CA LYS A 134 -1.11 25.42 5.96
C LYS A 134 -0.93 23.95 5.63
N VAL A 135 -0.59 23.67 4.38
CA VAL A 135 -0.44 22.30 3.88
C VAL A 135 0.98 22.10 3.33
N ARG A 136 1.52 20.93 3.55
CA ARG A 136 2.72 20.44 2.88
C ARG A 136 2.43 19.10 2.24
N PHE A 137 2.67 18.99 0.95
CA PHE A 137 2.52 17.73 0.22
C PHE A 137 3.80 16.91 0.27
N THR A 138 3.64 15.59 0.26
CA THR A 138 4.71 14.58 0.19
C THR A 138 4.32 13.53 -0.83
N SER A 139 5.27 12.70 -1.24
CA SER A 139 5.02 11.69 -2.29
C SER A 139 4.32 10.42 -1.77
N SER A 140 4.24 10.23 -0.46
CA SER A 140 3.61 9.04 0.16
C SER A 140 3.10 9.32 1.56
N GLY A 141 2.17 8.47 2.04
CA GLY A 141 1.71 8.49 3.43
C GLY A 141 2.84 8.22 4.44
N THR A 142 3.81 7.38 4.08
CA THR A 142 5.01 7.13 4.90
C THR A 142 5.84 8.39 5.11
N GLU A 143 6.05 9.19 4.06
CA GLU A 143 6.75 10.46 4.16
C GLU A 143 5.94 11.49 4.96
N ALA A 144 4.62 11.51 4.78
CA ALA A 144 3.73 12.40 5.52
C ALA A 144 3.79 12.11 7.03
N THR A 145 3.68 10.86 7.44
CA THR A 145 3.76 10.45 8.86
C THR A 145 5.15 10.70 9.44
N MET A 146 6.21 10.40 8.70
CA MET A 146 7.58 10.70 9.12
C MET A 146 7.78 12.20 9.34
N MET A 147 7.30 13.04 8.43
CA MET A 147 7.40 14.50 8.56
C MET A 147 6.55 15.02 9.73
N ALA A 148 5.33 14.50 9.90
CA ALA A 148 4.44 14.89 11.00
C ALA A 148 5.05 14.58 12.36
N LEU A 149 5.64 13.40 12.55
CA LEU A 149 6.33 13.03 13.79
C LEU A 149 7.56 13.92 14.05
N ARG A 150 8.34 14.23 13.02
CA ARG A 150 9.49 15.14 13.13
C ARG A 150 9.04 16.53 13.54
N LEU A 151 8.00 17.08 12.95
CA LEU A 151 7.44 18.38 13.31
C LEU A 151 6.86 18.38 14.72
N ALA A 152 6.14 17.34 15.12
CA ALA A 152 5.59 17.20 16.46
C ALA A 152 6.70 17.21 17.53
N ARG A 153 7.78 16.46 17.32
CA ARG A 153 8.94 16.45 18.21
C ARG A 153 9.63 17.81 18.27
N ALA A 154 9.85 18.44 17.11
CA ALA A 154 10.47 19.76 17.06
C ALA A 154 9.66 20.83 17.77
N TYR A 155 8.34 20.78 17.66
CA TYR A 155 7.43 21.74 18.29
C TYR A 155 7.29 21.53 19.79
N THR A 156 7.20 20.27 20.24
CA THR A 156 6.92 19.95 21.65
C THR A 156 8.17 19.74 22.50
N GLY A 157 9.34 19.52 21.89
CA GLY A 157 10.56 19.09 22.57
C GLY A 157 10.46 17.69 23.18
N ARG A 158 9.50 16.85 22.73
CA ARG A 158 9.26 15.50 23.26
C ARG A 158 9.62 14.46 22.23
N ASP A 159 10.32 13.40 22.62
CA ASP A 159 10.76 12.33 21.72
C ASP A 159 9.78 11.16 21.61
N ARG A 160 9.01 10.90 22.68
CA ARG A 160 8.14 9.73 22.76
C ARG A 160 6.92 9.85 21.85
N VAL A 161 6.60 8.73 21.18
CA VAL A 161 5.44 8.56 20.30
C VAL A 161 4.60 7.38 20.80
N ILE A 162 3.30 7.52 20.73
CA ILE A 162 2.35 6.45 21.02
C ILE A 162 1.67 6.06 19.72
N LYS A 163 1.54 4.76 19.47
CA LYS A 163 0.67 4.19 18.42
C LYS A 163 -0.16 3.05 18.97
N PHE A 164 -1.20 2.68 18.25
CA PHE A 164 -1.96 1.46 18.54
C PHE A 164 -1.38 0.25 17.80
N ALA A 165 -1.52 -0.93 18.41
CA ALA A 165 -1.16 -2.20 17.79
C ALA A 165 -1.93 -2.39 16.48
N ASP A 166 -1.32 -3.08 15.52
CA ASP A 166 -1.88 -3.42 14.21
C ASP A 166 -2.30 -2.24 13.31
N HIS A 167 -2.16 -0.99 13.78
CA HIS A 167 -2.36 0.18 12.94
C HIS A 167 -1.14 0.48 12.09
N PHE A 168 -1.35 0.59 10.79
CA PHE A 168 -0.30 0.94 9.83
C PHE A 168 -0.13 2.46 9.72
N HIS A 169 1.09 2.93 9.93
CA HIS A 169 1.46 4.35 9.88
C HIS A 169 2.61 4.63 8.91
N GLY A 170 2.90 3.73 8.00
CA GLY A 170 4.06 3.77 7.12
C GLY A 170 5.11 2.72 7.51
N TRP A 171 6.16 2.62 6.72
CA TRP A 171 7.21 1.61 6.88
C TRP A 171 8.56 2.19 7.30
N HIS A 172 8.61 3.46 7.72
CA HIS A 172 9.82 4.05 8.30
C HIS A 172 10.07 3.54 9.72
N ASP A 173 11.32 3.46 10.13
CA ASP A 173 11.82 2.77 11.32
C ASP A 173 11.11 3.16 12.63
N ILE A 174 10.69 4.42 12.77
CA ILE A 174 10.07 4.92 14.01
C ILE A 174 8.71 4.26 14.30
N VAL A 175 7.99 3.80 13.29
CA VAL A 175 6.58 3.34 13.43
C VAL A 175 6.35 1.87 13.12
N VAL A 176 7.37 1.13 12.66
CA VAL A 176 7.23 -0.30 12.30
C VAL A 176 7.28 -1.25 13.50
N GLY A 177 7.32 -0.75 14.72
CA GLY A 177 7.21 -1.56 15.94
C GLY A 177 5.81 -2.09 16.18
N ARG A 178 5.72 -3.25 16.83
CA ARG A 178 4.49 -3.81 17.39
C ARG A 178 4.68 -4.08 18.88
N GLN A 179 3.58 -4.27 19.59
CA GLN A 179 3.63 -4.68 20.98
C GLN A 179 4.01 -6.16 21.11
N SER A 180 4.97 -6.45 22.01
CA SER A 180 5.20 -7.80 22.53
C SER A 180 5.51 -7.68 24.02
N ASN A 181 4.76 -8.35 24.87
CA ASN A 181 4.93 -8.35 26.33
C ASN A 181 5.02 -6.93 26.96
N GLN A 182 4.23 -5.98 26.46
CA GLN A 182 4.19 -4.56 26.85
C GLN A 182 5.38 -3.71 26.37
N GLU A 183 6.29 -4.27 25.59
CA GLU A 183 7.40 -3.54 24.97
C GLU A 183 7.21 -3.43 23.46
N ALA A 184 7.67 -2.34 22.88
CA ALA A 184 7.72 -2.21 21.43
C ALA A 184 8.84 -3.12 20.88
N THR A 185 8.50 -3.95 19.90
CA THR A 185 9.47 -4.85 19.26
C THR A 185 9.51 -4.62 17.75
N PRO A 186 10.67 -4.87 17.09
CA PRO A 186 10.76 -4.80 15.65
C PRO A 186 9.77 -5.74 14.96
N THR A 187 9.08 -5.23 13.94
CA THR A 187 8.32 -6.07 13.00
C THR A 187 9.15 -6.42 11.77
N SER A 188 10.29 -5.78 11.60
CA SER A 188 11.18 -5.94 10.46
C SER A 188 12.63 -6.10 10.92
N ILE A 189 13.33 -7.09 10.37
CA ILE A 189 14.76 -7.27 10.58
C ILE A 189 15.49 -6.10 9.91
N GLY A 190 16.49 -5.54 10.60
CA GLY A 190 17.30 -4.44 10.10
C GLY A 190 16.93 -3.06 10.64
N VAL A 191 15.86 -2.97 11.44
CA VAL A 191 15.55 -1.76 12.20
C VAL A 191 16.34 -1.81 13.52
N PRO A 192 17.19 -0.80 13.84
CA PRO A 192 17.93 -0.76 15.09
C PRO A 192 17.00 -0.66 16.30
N ASP A 193 17.31 -1.37 17.37
CA ASP A 193 16.50 -1.39 18.61
C ASP A 193 16.28 0.01 19.20
N SER A 194 17.27 0.90 19.07
CA SER A 194 17.20 2.28 19.57
C SER A 194 16.01 3.09 19.02
N PHE A 195 15.42 2.71 17.89
CA PHE A 195 14.21 3.37 17.39
C PHE A 195 12.99 3.07 18.26
N TYR A 196 13.00 1.96 18.99
CA TYR A 196 11.87 1.54 19.84
C TYR A 196 11.92 2.16 21.23
N ASP A 197 13.05 2.72 21.69
CA ASP A 197 13.18 3.39 22.99
C ASP A 197 12.20 4.56 23.15
N SER A 198 11.83 5.18 22.04
CA SER A 198 10.89 6.32 21.98
C SER A 198 9.49 5.94 21.51
N LEU A 199 9.21 4.64 21.25
CA LEU A 199 7.91 4.17 20.77
C LEU A 199 7.15 3.41 21.86
N THR A 200 5.92 3.82 22.14
CA THR A 200 4.98 3.07 22.97
C THR A 200 3.86 2.52 22.09
N VAL A 201 3.62 1.22 22.17
CA VAL A 201 2.52 0.57 21.42
C VAL A 201 1.45 0.18 22.42
N LEU A 202 0.24 0.67 22.21
CA LEU A 202 -0.96 0.34 22.99
C LEU A 202 -1.81 -0.71 22.25
N PRO A 203 -2.57 -1.54 22.97
CA PRO A 203 -3.51 -2.52 22.39
C PRO A 203 -4.65 -1.85 21.65
#